data_9d34f48ddd0235b1920defc95baaae88
#
_entry.id   9d34f48ddd0235b1920defc95baaae88
#
_cell.length_a   1.000
_cell.length_b   1.000
_cell.length_c   1.000
_cell.angle_alpha   90.00
_cell.angle_beta   90.00
_cell.angle_gamma   90.00
#
_symmetry.space_group_name_H-M   'P 1'
#
loop_
_entity.id
_entity.type
_entity.pdbx_description
1 polymer ?
#
loop_
_entity_poly.entity_id
_entity_poly.type
_entity_poly.pdbx_seq_one_letter_code
_entity_poly.pdbx_strand_id
1 'polypeptide(L)'
;MFAAGISISALATAHAADAVKVTADNYVRAETDLQIKVYAEGMDAFGKFNHNRGHYDVDNQVTIRGNRDTIYSFGTFDLTSPLTITLPDPGDRFQSMAVVNQDHSILPTIYGPTKKTFTMEEIGSRYILIGIRTFAAANDPADIKAAHALQDAIKVEQADIGKLELPNWDKQGVETLREAVNVLAATITDTTGYFGKKEDLDPIHWMMGCAYGWGGNPKEAAIYINAVPEKNDGKTPYTLTVKDVPVDGFWSVTLYDSKGFMVKNDRDIYAFNNITAKKSADGSITIHFGGDPKADNYLSIMEGWNYIVRLYQPKKEIIDGTWKFPAPKEVK
;
A
#
# COMPACT_ATOMS: atom_id res chain seq x y z
N MET A 1 37.53 67.04 0.68
CA MET A 1 37.92 65.62 0.78
C MET A 1 36.75 64.84 1.39
N PHE A 2 36.00 64.11 0.57
CA PHE A 2 34.91 63.24 1.03
C PHE A 2 35.44 61.79 1.04
N ALA A 3 35.48 61.20 2.23
CA ALA A 3 35.79 59.77 2.40
C ALA A 3 34.51 58.97 2.24
N ALA A 4 34.41 58.13 1.19
CA ALA A 4 33.34 57.18 0.98
C ALA A 4 33.69 55.95 1.77
N GLY A 5 32.88 55.64 2.80
CA GLY A 5 32.92 54.39 3.53
C GLY A 5 32.26 53.26 2.72
N ILE A 6 33.04 52.24 2.37
CA ILE A 6 32.55 51.01 1.75
C ILE A 6 32.05 50.10 2.86
N SER A 7 30.73 49.91 2.96
CA SER A 7 30.10 48.89 3.82
C SER A 7 30.22 47.55 3.12
N ILE A 8 31.06 46.67 3.63
CA ILE A 8 31.10 45.26 3.22
C ILE A 8 29.95 44.52 3.93
N SER A 9 28.87 44.28 3.21
CA SER A 9 27.79 43.36 3.67
C SER A 9 28.34 41.96 3.57
N ALA A 10 28.61 41.36 4.71
CA ALA A 10 28.89 39.90 4.80
C ALA A 10 27.62 39.14 4.43
N LEU A 11 27.60 38.59 3.23
CA LEU A 11 26.64 37.56 2.86
C LEU A 11 26.94 36.34 3.72
N ALA A 12 26.10 36.09 4.71
CA ALA A 12 26.10 34.83 5.44
C ALA A 12 25.70 33.72 4.46
N THR A 13 26.68 32.96 3.98
CA THR A 13 26.44 31.70 3.29
C THR A 13 25.83 30.76 4.30
N ALA A 14 24.52 30.52 4.18
CA ALA A 14 23.86 29.42 4.89
C ALA A 14 24.55 28.13 4.45
N HIS A 15 25.39 27.57 5.32
CA HIS A 15 25.93 26.22 5.12
C HIS A 15 24.72 25.27 5.11
N ALA A 16 24.50 24.60 3.99
CA ALA A 16 23.62 23.45 3.97
C ALA A 16 24.17 22.50 5.04
N ALA A 17 23.31 22.10 5.99
CA ALA A 17 23.71 21.14 7.02
C ALA A 17 24.26 19.88 6.32
N ASP A 18 25.41 19.39 6.78
CA ASP A 18 26.03 18.19 6.23
C ASP A 18 25.00 17.04 6.26
N ALA A 19 24.98 16.24 5.18
CA ALA A 19 24.05 15.11 5.09
C ALA A 19 24.37 14.07 6.19
N VAL A 20 23.33 13.58 6.86
CA VAL A 20 23.46 12.54 7.87
C VAL A 20 23.79 11.23 7.17
N LYS A 21 24.95 10.65 7.46
CA LYS A 21 25.40 9.37 6.90
C LYS A 21 24.43 8.26 7.25
N VAL A 22 24.06 7.44 6.26
CA VAL A 22 23.20 6.29 6.43
C VAL A 22 24.04 5.03 6.59
N THR A 23 23.69 4.21 7.57
CA THR A 23 24.30 2.92 7.91
C THR A 23 23.22 1.87 8.10
N ALA A 24 23.58 0.59 8.23
CA ALA A 24 22.62 -0.46 8.52
C ALA A 24 21.79 -0.18 9.79
N ASP A 25 22.36 0.49 10.79
CA ASP A 25 21.70 0.74 12.08
C ASP A 25 20.58 1.80 11.98
N ASN A 26 20.69 2.76 11.04
CA ASN A 26 19.72 3.85 10.89
C ASN A 26 18.98 3.83 9.55
N TYR A 27 19.22 2.81 8.71
CA TYR A 27 18.63 2.71 7.36
C TYR A 27 17.10 2.77 7.40
N VAL A 28 16.44 1.97 8.24
CA VAL A 28 14.97 1.91 8.29
C VAL A 28 14.35 3.26 8.68
N ARG A 29 14.99 3.98 9.63
CA ARG A 29 14.58 5.32 10.01
C ARG A 29 14.79 6.30 8.85
N ALA A 30 15.95 6.27 8.20
CA ALA A 30 16.26 7.15 7.08
C ALA A 30 15.32 6.92 5.89
N GLU A 31 15.08 5.64 5.53
CA GLU A 31 14.11 5.26 4.50
C GLU A 31 12.72 5.79 4.83
N THR A 32 12.24 5.56 6.07
CA THR A 32 10.91 5.96 6.50
C THR A 32 10.75 7.48 6.54
N ASP A 33 11.76 8.22 7.01
CA ASP A 33 11.74 9.69 6.98
C ASP A 33 11.66 10.22 5.54
N LEU A 34 12.39 9.61 4.59
CA LEU A 34 12.29 9.99 3.17
C LEU A 34 10.90 9.67 2.59
N GLN A 35 10.29 8.54 2.95
CA GLN A 35 8.92 8.23 2.55
C GLN A 35 7.93 9.25 3.15
N ILE A 36 8.01 9.55 4.44
CA ILE A 36 7.20 10.59 5.11
C ILE A 36 7.33 11.91 4.35
N LYS A 37 8.57 12.31 3.97
CA LYS A 37 8.80 13.53 3.21
C LYS A 37 8.13 13.51 1.82
N VAL A 38 8.18 12.38 1.11
CA VAL A 38 7.53 12.22 -0.20
C VAL A 38 6.02 12.43 -0.08
N TYR A 39 5.37 11.82 0.91
CA TYR A 39 3.93 12.01 1.12
C TYR A 39 3.60 13.43 1.60
N ALA A 40 4.36 13.97 2.56
CA ALA A 40 4.14 15.29 3.13
C ALA A 40 4.25 16.40 2.10
N GLU A 41 5.38 16.44 1.36
CA GLU A 41 5.71 17.52 0.41
C GLU A 41 5.23 17.18 -1.01
N GLY A 42 5.54 15.97 -1.50
CA GLY A 42 5.23 15.58 -2.89
C GLY A 42 3.74 15.36 -3.16
N MET A 43 2.97 14.95 -2.15
CA MET A 43 1.52 14.76 -2.24
C MET A 43 0.72 15.84 -1.51
N ASP A 44 1.36 16.87 -0.94
CA ASP A 44 0.71 17.92 -0.13
C ASP A 44 -0.16 17.32 1.00
N ALA A 45 0.39 16.31 1.71
CA ALA A 45 -0.33 15.53 2.71
C ALA A 45 0.18 15.76 4.15
N PHE A 46 0.75 16.93 4.48
CA PHE A 46 1.18 17.26 5.83
C PHE A 46 0.06 17.93 6.64
N GLY A 47 -0.26 17.39 7.81
CA GLY A 47 -1.34 17.86 8.70
C GLY A 47 -2.76 17.67 8.15
N LYS A 48 -2.89 16.97 7.02
CA LYS A 48 -4.17 16.71 6.33
C LYS A 48 -4.07 15.43 5.50
N PHE A 49 -5.22 14.94 5.04
CA PHE A 49 -5.23 13.89 4.02
C PHE A 49 -5.23 14.47 2.61
N ASN A 50 -4.39 13.90 1.75
CA ASN A 50 -4.54 13.94 0.31
C ASN A 50 -5.35 12.71 -0.11
N HIS A 51 -6.49 12.93 -0.78
CA HIS A 51 -7.35 11.87 -1.26
C HIS A 51 -7.06 11.58 -2.74
N ASN A 52 -6.43 10.45 -3.02
CA ASN A 52 -6.35 9.96 -4.38
C ASN A 52 -7.75 9.48 -4.82
N ARG A 53 -8.34 10.21 -5.77
CA ARG A 53 -9.71 9.96 -6.24
C ARG A 53 -9.77 8.92 -7.37
N GLY A 54 -8.66 8.63 -7.99
CA GLY A 54 -8.55 7.64 -9.06
C GLY A 54 -8.08 6.29 -8.56
N HIS A 55 -8.39 5.25 -9.30
CA HIS A 55 -7.74 3.97 -9.18
C HIS A 55 -6.30 4.05 -9.71
N TYR A 56 -5.52 2.99 -9.43
CA TYR A 56 -4.17 2.86 -9.97
C TYR A 56 -4.19 3.04 -11.50
N ASP A 57 -3.41 4.01 -11.97
CA ASP A 57 -3.37 4.40 -13.38
C ASP A 57 -2.57 3.37 -14.19
N VAL A 58 -3.26 2.67 -15.10
CA VAL A 58 -2.66 1.64 -15.95
C VAL A 58 -1.82 2.25 -17.07
N ASP A 59 -2.09 3.50 -17.45
CA ASP A 59 -1.30 4.20 -18.47
C ASP A 59 0.00 4.79 -17.91
N ASN A 60 0.08 5.01 -16.57
CA ASN A 60 1.24 5.57 -15.90
C ASN A 60 1.58 4.78 -14.61
N GLN A 61 2.03 3.55 -14.78
CA GLN A 61 2.33 2.64 -13.68
C GLN A 61 3.72 2.93 -13.10
N VAL A 62 3.76 3.56 -11.92
CA VAL A 62 5.00 3.94 -11.23
C VAL A 62 5.56 2.85 -10.32
N THR A 63 4.73 1.85 -9.98
CA THR A 63 5.12 0.70 -9.15
C THR A 63 4.57 -0.59 -9.73
N ILE A 64 5.31 -1.69 -9.56
CA ILE A 64 4.79 -3.03 -9.92
C ILE A 64 3.67 -3.45 -8.96
N ARG A 65 2.85 -4.40 -9.36
CA ARG A 65 1.81 -5.01 -8.54
C ARG A 65 0.75 -4.01 -8.04
N GLY A 66 0.45 -2.96 -8.84
CA GLY A 66 -0.57 -1.97 -8.53
C GLY A 66 -1.91 -2.61 -8.13
N ASN A 67 -2.69 -1.89 -7.31
CA ASN A 67 -3.99 -2.34 -6.82
C ASN A 67 -5.10 -1.44 -7.37
N ARG A 68 -6.14 -2.04 -7.96
CA ARG A 68 -7.32 -1.33 -8.46
C ARG A 68 -8.61 -1.66 -7.69
N ASP A 69 -8.52 -2.37 -6.57
CA ASP A 69 -9.69 -2.66 -5.74
C ASP A 69 -10.03 -1.51 -4.79
N THR A 70 -9.04 -0.66 -4.47
CA THR A 70 -9.20 0.42 -3.49
C THR A 70 -8.64 1.73 -4.01
N ILE A 71 -9.25 2.84 -3.58
CA ILE A 71 -8.67 4.19 -3.65
C ILE A 71 -8.06 4.55 -2.30
N TYR A 72 -7.12 5.50 -2.31
CA TYR A 72 -6.28 5.78 -1.15
C TYR A 72 -6.42 7.21 -0.64
N SER A 73 -6.28 7.38 0.66
CA SER A 73 -6.06 8.69 1.31
C SER A 73 -4.80 8.60 2.15
N PHE A 74 -3.86 9.50 1.93
CA PHE A 74 -2.60 9.54 2.69
C PHE A 74 -2.48 10.83 3.46
N GLY A 75 -1.99 10.76 4.70
CA GLY A 75 -1.69 11.90 5.53
C GLY A 75 -0.47 11.65 6.40
N THR A 76 0.37 12.66 6.57
CA THR A 76 1.51 12.67 7.49
C THR A 76 1.27 13.69 8.58
N PHE A 77 1.58 13.35 9.82
CA PHE A 77 1.23 14.16 10.96
C PHE A 77 2.38 14.26 11.96
N ASP A 78 2.57 15.46 12.53
CA ASP A 78 3.49 15.72 13.63
C ASP A 78 2.73 15.55 14.96
N LEU A 79 3.15 14.61 15.79
CA LEU A 79 2.53 14.27 17.07
C LEU A 79 3.03 15.11 18.25
N THR A 80 3.68 16.25 18.02
CA THR A 80 3.95 17.25 19.08
C THR A 80 2.63 17.77 19.68
N SER A 81 1.53 17.68 18.94
CA SER A 81 0.16 17.82 19.43
C SER A 81 -0.63 16.54 19.15
N PRO A 82 -1.46 16.05 20.10
CA PRO A 82 -2.29 14.87 19.87
C PRO A 82 -3.14 14.99 18.62
N LEU A 83 -3.20 13.91 17.83
CA LEU A 83 -3.97 13.82 16.59
C LEU A 83 -5.17 12.91 16.79
N THR A 84 -6.36 13.36 16.43
CA THR A 84 -7.56 12.52 16.40
C THR A 84 -8.06 12.36 14.98
N ILE A 85 -8.20 11.10 14.55
CA ILE A 85 -8.80 10.72 13.27
C ILE A 85 -10.16 10.08 13.52
N THR A 86 -11.16 10.55 12.78
CA THR A 86 -12.48 9.90 12.73
C THR A 86 -12.70 9.30 11.37
N LEU A 87 -12.86 7.97 11.30
CA LEU A 87 -13.37 7.29 10.12
C LEU A 87 -14.88 7.23 10.16
N PRO A 88 -15.57 7.55 9.06
CA PRO A 88 -17.02 7.42 8.96
C PRO A 88 -17.47 5.96 9.07
N ASP A 89 -18.76 5.75 9.20
CA ASP A 89 -19.35 4.42 9.04
C ASP A 89 -19.34 4.03 7.54
N PRO A 90 -18.58 2.99 7.14
CA PRO A 90 -18.53 2.57 5.75
C PRO A 90 -19.71 1.66 5.36
N GLY A 91 -20.58 1.27 6.30
CA GLY A 91 -21.55 0.20 6.11
C GLY A 91 -20.83 -1.11 5.74
N ASP A 92 -21.30 -1.77 4.69
CA ASP A 92 -20.69 -3.02 4.18
C ASP A 92 -19.43 -2.78 3.32
N ARG A 93 -19.03 -1.53 3.08
CA ARG A 93 -17.86 -1.21 2.27
C ARG A 93 -16.58 -1.38 3.09
N PHE A 94 -15.61 -2.09 2.53
CA PHE A 94 -14.29 -2.20 3.15
C PHE A 94 -13.61 -0.83 3.21
N GLN A 95 -13.24 -0.41 4.41
CA GLN A 95 -12.37 0.74 4.66
C GLN A 95 -11.40 0.41 5.79
N SER A 96 -10.11 0.60 5.56
CA SER A 96 -9.05 0.31 6.53
C SER A 96 -8.08 1.47 6.67
N MET A 97 -7.56 1.67 7.87
CA MET A 97 -6.53 2.68 8.19
C MET A 97 -5.28 1.97 8.71
N ALA A 98 -4.19 2.09 7.97
CA ALA A 98 -2.86 1.68 8.39
C ALA A 98 -2.10 2.88 8.94
N VAL A 99 -1.37 2.69 10.05
CA VAL A 99 -0.56 3.71 10.72
C VAL A 99 0.86 3.21 10.81
N VAL A 100 1.79 3.97 10.25
CA VAL A 100 3.23 3.66 10.20
C VAL A 100 3.98 4.74 10.95
N ASN A 101 4.79 4.37 11.94
CA ASN A 101 5.65 5.30 12.65
C ASN A 101 7.02 5.46 11.95
N GLN A 102 7.88 6.36 12.45
CA GLN A 102 9.19 6.62 11.85
C GLN A 102 10.17 5.43 11.90
N ASP A 103 9.93 4.43 12.72
CA ASP A 103 10.73 3.19 12.78
C ASP A 103 10.14 2.08 11.91
N HIS A 104 9.25 2.41 10.97
CA HIS A 104 8.52 1.43 10.17
C HIS A 104 7.80 0.37 11.03
N SER A 105 7.40 0.73 12.25
CA SER A 105 6.50 -0.07 13.06
C SER A 105 5.06 0.23 12.61
N ILE A 106 4.35 -0.82 12.23
CA ILE A 106 3.00 -0.72 11.68
C ILE A 106 2.02 -1.18 12.76
N LEU A 107 1.16 -0.27 13.19
CA LEU A 107 0.15 -0.57 14.20
C LEU A 107 -0.88 -1.57 13.66
N PRO A 108 -1.61 -2.27 14.54
CA PRO A 108 -2.78 -3.05 14.12
C PRO A 108 -3.71 -2.19 13.28
N THR A 109 -4.14 -2.73 12.14
CA THR A 109 -5.00 -2.00 11.20
C THR A 109 -6.33 -1.65 11.85
N ILE A 110 -6.78 -0.43 11.65
CA ILE A 110 -8.01 0.11 12.22
C ILE A 110 -9.07 0.15 11.14
N TYR A 111 -10.30 -0.20 11.50
CA TYR A 111 -11.45 -0.20 10.61
C TYR A 111 -12.51 0.77 11.09
N GLY A 112 -13.32 1.30 10.17
CA GLY A 112 -14.44 2.19 10.52
C GLY A 112 -15.69 1.42 10.95
N PRO A 113 -16.65 2.09 11.64
CA PRO A 113 -16.52 3.45 12.14
C PRO A 113 -15.62 3.53 13.38
N THR A 114 -14.81 4.57 13.48
CA THR A 114 -13.94 4.77 14.64
C THR A 114 -13.57 6.24 14.86
N LYS A 115 -13.28 6.59 16.12
CA LYS A 115 -12.59 7.83 16.48
C LYS A 115 -11.39 7.46 17.35
N LYS A 116 -10.17 7.64 16.80
CA LYS A 116 -8.91 7.25 17.46
C LYS A 116 -8.01 8.48 17.61
N THR A 117 -7.49 8.66 18.82
CA THR A 117 -6.45 9.66 19.12
C THR A 117 -5.10 8.97 19.16
N PHE A 118 -4.10 9.61 18.56
CA PHE A 118 -2.70 9.20 18.54
C PHE A 118 -1.86 10.23 19.26
N THR A 119 -0.95 9.78 20.12
CA THR A 119 0.02 10.61 20.81
C THR A 119 1.43 10.16 20.50
N MET A 120 2.41 11.06 20.63
CA MET A 120 3.82 10.72 20.42
C MET A 120 4.30 9.62 21.40
N GLU A 121 3.79 9.61 22.64
CA GLU A 121 4.10 8.59 23.64
C GLU A 121 3.59 7.20 23.21
N GLU A 122 2.32 7.10 22.77
CA GLU A 122 1.72 5.84 22.31
C GLU A 122 2.42 5.30 21.04
N ILE A 123 2.78 6.19 20.13
CA ILE A 123 3.34 5.85 18.81
C ILE A 123 4.85 5.58 18.88
N GLY A 124 5.56 6.19 19.83
CA GLY A 124 7.00 6.07 19.99
C GLY A 124 7.84 6.89 18.99
N SER A 125 7.20 7.76 18.18
CA SER A 125 7.89 8.68 17.27
C SER A 125 7.12 9.97 17.06
N ARG A 126 7.82 11.04 16.62
CA ARG A 126 7.21 12.34 16.37
C ARG A 126 6.27 12.35 15.17
N TYR A 127 6.66 11.68 14.09
CA TYR A 127 5.86 11.64 12.86
C TYR A 127 5.23 10.29 12.64
N ILE A 128 4.02 10.33 12.06
CA ILE A 128 3.35 9.14 11.53
C ILE A 128 2.89 9.41 10.10
N LEU A 129 2.82 8.32 9.33
CA LEU A 129 2.09 8.28 8.08
C LEU A 129 0.85 7.42 8.26
N ILE A 130 -0.29 7.94 7.84
CA ILE A 130 -1.58 7.23 7.83
C ILE A 130 -1.99 7.00 6.38
N GLY A 131 -2.24 5.74 6.04
CA GLY A 131 -2.78 5.32 4.74
C GLY A 131 -4.16 4.70 4.93
N ILE A 132 -5.20 5.31 4.33
CA ILE A 132 -6.57 4.78 4.36
C ILE A 132 -6.89 4.19 3.00
N ARG A 133 -7.34 2.93 2.99
CA ARG A 133 -7.84 2.23 1.81
C ARG A 133 -9.35 2.19 1.87
N THR A 134 -10.02 2.66 0.82
CA THR A 134 -11.47 2.58 0.65
C THR A 134 -11.77 1.76 -0.60
N PHE A 135 -12.51 0.66 -0.45
CA PHE A 135 -12.93 -0.14 -1.60
C PHE A 135 -13.70 0.72 -2.60
N ALA A 136 -13.42 0.55 -3.89
CA ALA A 136 -14.15 1.18 -4.97
C ALA A 136 -14.14 0.27 -6.19
N ALA A 137 -15.31 -0.06 -6.72
CA ALA A 137 -15.44 -0.86 -7.93
C ALA A 137 -15.02 -0.01 -9.15
N ALA A 138 -13.89 -0.37 -9.79
CA ALA A 138 -13.22 0.47 -10.80
C ALA A 138 -14.12 0.84 -12.00
N ASN A 139 -15.06 -0.02 -12.34
CA ASN A 139 -15.94 0.16 -13.51
C ASN A 139 -17.38 0.54 -13.12
N ASP A 140 -17.60 1.02 -11.89
CA ASP A 140 -18.90 1.51 -11.42
C ASP A 140 -18.80 2.97 -10.93
N PRO A 141 -19.21 3.95 -11.76
CA PRO A 141 -19.18 5.36 -11.38
C PRO A 141 -20.01 5.71 -10.14
N ALA A 142 -21.10 4.98 -9.87
CA ALA A 142 -21.93 5.21 -8.69
C ALA A 142 -21.20 4.74 -7.43
N ASP A 143 -20.54 3.60 -7.51
CA ASP A 143 -19.73 3.07 -6.42
C ASP A 143 -18.50 3.93 -6.13
N ILE A 144 -17.81 4.43 -7.16
CA ILE A 144 -16.70 5.38 -7.04
C ILE A 144 -17.16 6.66 -6.33
N LYS A 145 -18.31 7.21 -6.70
CA LYS A 145 -18.90 8.39 -6.05
C LYS A 145 -19.18 8.13 -4.55
N ALA A 146 -19.70 6.96 -4.22
CA ALA A 146 -19.93 6.57 -2.82
C ALA A 146 -18.62 6.44 -2.04
N ALA A 147 -17.57 5.87 -2.66
CA ALA A 147 -16.24 5.80 -2.05
C ALA A 147 -15.61 7.17 -1.82
N HIS A 148 -15.79 8.12 -2.76
CA HIS A 148 -15.37 9.52 -2.58
C HIS A 148 -16.08 10.19 -1.41
N ALA A 149 -17.38 9.96 -1.24
CA ALA A 149 -18.14 10.51 -0.10
C ALA A 149 -17.59 10.01 1.24
N LEU A 150 -17.14 8.75 1.33
CA LEU A 150 -16.46 8.23 2.51
C LEU A 150 -15.10 8.88 2.73
N GLN A 151 -14.32 9.12 1.67
CA GLN A 151 -13.07 9.87 1.79
C GLN A 151 -13.32 11.29 2.33
N ASP A 152 -14.34 11.98 1.82
CA ASP A 152 -14.70 13.34 2.23
C ASP A 152 -15.20 13.43 3.68
N ALA A 153 -15.73 12.32 4.20
CA ALA A 153 -16.24 12.24 5.57
C ALA A 153 -15.15 11.92 6.62
N ILE A 154 -13.92 11.63 6.20
CA ILE A 154 -12.79 11.45 7.12
C ILE A 154 -12.48 12.79 7.78
N LYS A 155 -12.38 12.80 9.14
CA LYS A 155 -12.10 14.02 9.91
C LYS A 155 -10.74 13.93 10.57
N VAL A 156 -10.04 15.06 10.57
CA VAL A 156 -8.78 15.29 11.27
C VAL A 156 -9.00 16.37 12.31
N GLU A 157 -8.68 16.09 13.56
CA GLU A 157 -8.75 17.04 14.68
C GLU A 157 -7.37 17.09 15.34
N GLN A 158 -6.67 18.21 15.23
CA GLN A 158 -5.36 18.45 15.83
C GLN A 158 -5.23 19.95 16.15
N ALA A 159 -4.84 20.27 17.38
CA ALA A 159 -4.76 21.66 17.84
C ALA A 159 -3.63 22.45 17.16
N ASP A 160 -2.52 21.77 16.85
CA ASP A 160 -1.37 22.33 16.12
C ASP A 160 -0.85 21.26 15.17
N ILE A 161 -0.77 21.59 13.89
CA ILE A 161 -0.27 20.67 12.84
C ILE A 161 1.26 20.48 12.90
N GLY A 162 1.96 21.29 13.69
CA GLY A 162 3.40 21.22 13.85
C GLY A 162 4.18 21.61 12.60
N LYS A 163 5.39 21.06 12.45
CA LYS A 163 6.31 21.32 11.34
C LYS A 163 7.00 20.04 10.91
N LEU A 164 7.29 19.94 9.61
CA LEU A 164 8.11 18.83 9.09
C LEU A 164 9.60 19.17 9.26
N GLU A 165 10.23 18.60 10.27
CA GLU A 165 11.65 18.79 10.63
C GLU A 165 12.33 17.43 10.65
N LEU A 166 12.80 16.97 9.49
CA LEU A 166 13.48 15.69 9.32
C LEU A 166 14.99 15.92 9.15
N PRO A 167 15.83 14.96 9.57
CA PRO A 167 17.26 15.01 9.30
C PRO A 167 17.54 15.11 7.79
N ASN A 168 18.60 15.80 7.42
CA ASN A 168 19.08 15.82 6.03
C ASN A 168 19.82 14.51 5.72
N TRP A 169 19.09 13.44 5.46
CA TRP A 169 19.64 12.12 5.18
C TRP A 169 20.44 12.08 3.87
N ASP A 170 21.56 11.35 3.87
CA ASP A 170 22.29 10.97 2.65
C ASP A 170 21.42 10.06 1.77
N LYS A 171 20.76 10.64 0.77
CA LYS A 171 19.84 9.93 -0.12
C LYS A 171 20.52 8.82 -0.91
N GLN A 172 21.77 9.03 -1.35
CA GLN A 172 22.53 8.02 -2.08
C GLN A 172 22.86 6.83 -1.16
N GLY A 173 23.17 7.08 0.10
CA GLY A 173 23.38 6.06 1.11
C GLY A 173 22.11 5.22 1.35
N VAL A 174 20.93 5.86 1.40
CA VAL A 174 19.64 5.16 1.51
C VAL A 174 19.40 4.27 0.28
N GLU A 175 19.59 4.78 -0.93
CA GLU A 175 19.40 4.02 -2.16
C GLU A 175 20.33 2.81 -2.23
N THR A 176 21.61 3.00 -1.93
CA THR A 176 22.60 1.92 -1.91
C THR A 176 22.22 0.80 -0.95
N LEU A 177 21.76 1.16 0.26
CA LEU A 177 21.34 0.16 1.25
C LEU A 177 20.03 -0.51 0.87
N ARG A 178 19.07 0.23 0.31
CA ARG A 178 17.82 -0.33 -0.22
C ARG A 178 18.09 -1.38 -1.30
N GLU A 179 18.98 -1.10 -2.25
CA GLU A 179 19.37 -2.05 -3.28
C GLU A 179 20.02 -3.29 -2.70
N ALA A 180 20.97 -3.15 -1.75
CA ALA A 180 21.63 -4.27 -1.09
C ALA A 180 20.63 -5.15 -0.31
N VAL A 181 19.69 -4.55 0.43
CA VAL A 181 18.66 -5.27 1.15
C VAL A 181 17.67 -5.95 0.19
N ASN A 182 17.34 -5.32 -0.96
CA ASN A 182 16.48 -5.91 -1.98
C ASN A 182 17.10 -7.13 -2.67
N VAL A 183 18.44 -7.21 -2.78
CA VAL A 183 19.11 -8.43 -3.24
C VAL A 183 18.82 -9.60 -2.30
N LEU A 184 18.85 -9.37 -0.98
CA LEU A 184 18.46 -10.38 0.01
C LEU A 184 16.95 -10.67 -0.05
N ALA A 185 16.13 -9.63 -0.14
CA ALA A 185 14.68 -9.75 -0.21
C ALA A 185 14.20 -10.53 -1.46
N ALA A 186 14.96 -10.51 -2.56
CA ALA A 186 14.65 -11.31 -3.76
C ALA A 186 14.65 -12.82 -3.52
N THR A 187 15.23 -13.30 -2.41
CA THR A 187 15.21 -14.72 -2.01
C THR A 187 13.95 -15.10 -1.23
N ILE A 188 13.10 -14.10 -0.88
CA ILE A 188 11.88 -14.31 -0.10
C ILE A 188 10.78 -14.85 -1.01
N THR A 189 10.17 -15.96 -0.62
CA THR A 189 9.01 -16.54 -1.32
C THR A 189 7.68 -16.17 -0.66
N ASP A 190 7.71 -15.81 0.63
CA ASP A 190 6.54 -15.44 1.42
C ASP A 190 6.90 -14.26 2.34
N THR A 191 6.16 -13.17 2.21
CA THR A 191 6.32 -11.95 3.02
C THR A 191 5.41 -11.91 4.25
N THR A 192 4.72 -13.00 4.55
CA THR A 192 3.89 -13.12 5.76
C THR A 192 4.75 -12.94 7.01
N GLY A 193 4.40 -11.99 7.87
CA GLY A 193 5.19 -11.67 9.07
C GLY A 193 6.37 -10.71 8.86
N TYR A 194 6.46 -10.03 7.72
CA TYR A 194 7.44 -8.97 7.47
C TYR A 194 6.94 -7.58 7.87
N PHE A 195 5.66 -7.46 8.19
CA PHE A 195 4.99 -6.20 8.53
C PHE A 195 4.21 -6.34 9.83
N GLY A 196 4.26 -5.32 10.67
CA GLY A 196 3.61 -5.30 11.97
C GLY A 196 4.34 -4.37 12.94
N LYS A 197 4.08 -4.55 14.22
CA LYS A 197 4.84 -3.84 15.24
C LYS A 197 6.30 -4.31 15.25
N LYS A 198 7.22 -3.34 15.26
CA LYS A 198 8.67 -3.63 15.22
C LYS A 198 9.11 -4.64 16.29
N GLU A 199 8.58 -4.52 17.48
CA GLU A 199 8.91 -5.39 18.62
C GLU A 199 8.46 -6.84 18.46
N ASP A 200 7.50 -7.09 17.57
CA ASP A 200 6.93 -8.43 17.29
C ASP A 200 7.59 -9.10 16.07
N LEU A 201 8.50 -8.39 15.36
CA LEU A 201 9.12 -8.87 14.13
C LEU A 201 10.56 -9.31 14.34
N ASP A 202 11.00 -10.28 13.54
CA ASP A 202 12.42 -10.55 13.36
C ASP A 202 13.10 -9.30 12.76
N PRO A 203 14.24 -8.81 13.32
CA PRO A 203 14.89 -7.59 12.86
C PRO A 203 15.32 -7.63 11.38
N ILE A 204 15.69 -8.81 10.86
CA ILE A 204 16.06 -8.98 9.45
C ILE A 204 14.81 -8.86 8.57
N HIS A 205 13.74 -9.54 8.95
CA HIS A 205 12.45 -9.46 8.23
C HIS A 205 11.89 -8.04 8.24
N TRP A 206 11.95 -7.34 9.37
CA TRP A 206 11.54 -5.95 9.49
C TRP A 206 12.33 -5.02 8.54
N MET A 207 13.66 -5.15 8.49
CA MET A 207 14.50 -4.37 7.58
C MET A 207 14.21 -4.70 6.11
N MET A 208 14.05 -5.99 5.78
CA MET A 208 13.68 -6.42 4.42
C MET A 208 12.29 -5.94 4.03
N GLY A 209 11.31 -6.00 4.94
CA GLY A 209 9.96 -5.47 4.72
C GLY A 209 9.98 -3.97 4.41
N CYS A 210 10.79 -3.20 5.12
CA CYS A 210 10.98 -1.78 4.87
C CYS A 210 11.55 -1.49 3.46
N ALA A 211 12.54 -2.25 3.02
CA ALA A 211 13.16 -2.05 1.70
C ALA A 211 12.29 -2.52 0.54
N TYR A 212 11.67 -3.70 0.67
CA TYR A 212 10.98 -4.39 -0.41
C TYR A 212 9.51 -3.96 -0.57
N GLY A 213 8.83 -3.59 0.51
CA GLY A 213 7.40 -3.30 0.50
C GLY A 213 6.99 -2.29 1.56
N TRP A 214 7.66 -1.14 1.62
CA TRP A 214 7.43 -0.11 2.63
C TRP A 214 5.93 0.15 2.86
N GLY A 215 5.51 0.19 4.13
CA GLY A 215 4.10 0.40 4.51
C GLY A 215 3.18 -0.78 4.19
N GLY A 216 3.72 -1.99 4.01
CA GLY A 216 2.95 -3.21 3.78
C GLY A 216 1.97 -3.52 4.92
N ASN A 217 0.99 -4.38 4.66
CA ASN A 217 -0.01 -4.73 5.68
C ASN A 217 0.52 -5.84 6.61
N PRO A 218 0.26 -5.77 7.92
CA PRO A 218 0.36 -6.92 8.80
C PRO A 218 -0.49 -8.09 8.29
N LYS A 219 -0.07 -9.32 8.57
CA LYS A 219 -0.77 -10.53 8.08
C LYS A 219 -2.23 -10.63 8.53
N GLU A 220 -2.56 -10.02 9.65
CA GLU A 220 -3.93 -9.93 10.17
C GLU A 220 -4.81 -8.97 9.33
N ALA A 221 -4.20 -8.04 8.63
CA ALA A 221 -4.90 -7.07 7.79
C ALA A 221 -4.98 -7.52 6.32
N ALA A 222 -3.90 -8.11 5.78
CA ALA A 222 -3.92 -8.67 4.44
C ALA A 222 -2.84 -9.72 4.21
N ILE A 223 -3.17 -10.74 3.44
CA ILE A 223 -2.23 -11.74 2.92
C ILE A 223 -2.22 -11.65 1.40
N TYR A 224 -1.01 -11.77 0.83
CA TYR A 224 -0.77 -11.69 -0.61
C TYR A 224 -0.16 -13.00 -1.10
N ILE A 225 -0.81 -13.64 -2.09
CA ILE A 225 -0.35 -14.88 -2.71
C ILE A 225 0.06 -14.56 -4.14
N ASN A 226 1.37 -14.56 -4.40
CA ASN A 226 1.89 -14.46 -5.76
C ASN A 226 1.83 -15.83 -6.42
N ALA A 227 1.29 -15.90 -7.63
CA ALA A 227 1.13 -17.14 -8.36
C ALA A 227 1.47 -17.00 -9.84
N VAL A 228 2.20 -18.00 -10.34
CA VAL A 228 2.53 -18.16 -11.76
C VAL A 228 1.91 -19.49 -12.19
N PRO A 229 1.09 -19.53 -13.25
CA PRO A 229 0.54 -20.78 -13.74
C PRO A 229 1.64 -21.65 -14.38
N GLU A 230 1.41 -22.95 -14.47
CA GLU A 230 2.38 -23.89 -15.04
C GLU A 230 2.72 -23.53 -16.49
N LYS A 231 1.71 -23.16 -17.29
CA LYS A 231 1.87 -22.63 -18.65
C LYS A 231 1.38 -21.19 -18.70
N ASN A 232 2.28 -20.25 -18.78
CA ASN A 232 1.97 -18.82 -18.90
C ASN A 232 2.32 -18.27 -20.29
N ASP A 233 2.03 -19.05 -21.32
CA ASP A 233 2.31 -18.77 -22.75
C ASP A 233 1.35 -17.74 -23.37
N GLY A 234 0.37 -17.22 -22.62
CA GLY A 234 -0.64 -16.28 -23.10
C GLY A 234 -1.71 -16.91 -24.01
N LYS A 235 -1.70 -18.23 -24.16
CA LYS A 235 -2.62 -18.96 -25.04
C LYS A 235 -3.40 -20.04 -24.29
N THR A 236 -2.74 -20.76 -23.41
CA THR A 236 -3.36 -21.83 -22.60
C THR A 236 -4.33 -21.23 -21.60
N PRO A 237 -5.66 -21.51 -21.73
CA PRO A 237 -6.65 -20.96 -20.81
C PRO A 237 -6.70 -21.70 -19.48
N TYR A 238 -7.06 -20.99 -18.42
CA TYR A 238 -7.24 -21.53 -17.08
C TYR A 238 -8.56 -21.08 -16.47
N THR A 239 -9.10 -21.87 -15.55
CA THR A 239 -10.20 -21.47 -14.67
C THR A 239 -9.78 -21.58 -13.22
N LEU A 240 -10.20 -20.60 -12.41
CA LEU A 240 -10.04 -20.59 -10.97
C LEU A 240 -11.43 -20.47 -10.35
N THR A 241 -11.89 -21.52 -9.66
CA THR A 241 -13.18 -21.51 -8.98
C THR A 241 -12.98 -21.51 -7.49
N VAL A 242 -13.63 -20.56 -6.82
CA VAL A 242 -13.53 -20.40 -5.37
C VAL A 242 -14.91 -20.13 -4.76
N LYS A 243 -15.09 -20.61 -3.54
CA LYS A 243 -16.31 -20.42 -2.76
C LYS A 243 -15.95 -20.30 -1.28
N ASP A 244 -16.72 -19.49 -0.54
CA ASP A 244 -16.64 -19.37 0.91
C ASP A 244 -15.22 -19.08 1.41
N VAL A 245 -14.55 -18.09 0.79
CA VAL A 245 -13.22 -17.64 1.21
C VAL A 245 -13.31 -17.05 2.61
N PRO A 246 -12.53 -17.54 3.61
CA PRO A 246 -12.66 -17.10 4.99
C PRO A 246 -11.94 -15.76 5.24
N VAL A 247 -12.53 -14.68 4.75
CA VAL A 247 -12.13 -13.29 5.00
C VAL A 247 -13.30 -12.49 5.55
N ASP A 248 -13.06 -11.56 6.45
CA ASP A 248 -14.08 -10.63 6.93
C ASP A 248 -14.16 -9.36 6.05
N GLY A 249 -13.09 -9.04 5.33
CA GLY A 249 -13.06 -7.97 4.34
C GLY A 249 -13.51 -8.48 2.96
N PHE A 250 -12.59 -8.49 2.03
CA PHE A 250 -12.83 -9.01 0.68
C PHE A 250 -11.58 -9.73 0.15
N TRP A 251 -11.72 -10.47 -0.93
CA TRP A 251 -10.59 -11.03 -1.66
C TRP A 251 -10.60 -10.55 -3.12
N SER A 252 -9.42 -10.51 -3.74
CA SER A 252 -9.30 -10.20 -5.16
C SER A 252 -8.22 -11.03 -5.84
N VAL A 253 -8.36 -11.17 -7.16
CA VAL A 253 -7.37 -11.76 -8.06
C VAL A 253 -7.06 -10.70 -9.12
N THR A 254 -5.80 -10.25 -9.18
CA THR A 254 -5.35 -9.26 -10.17
C THR A 254 -4.28 -9.87 -11.05
N LEU A 255 -4.40 -9.66 -12.36
CA LEU A 255 -3.50 -10.19 -13.38
C LEU A 255 -2.42 -9.17 -13.77
N TYR A 256 -1.21 -9.67 -14.02
CA TYR A 256 -0.05 -8.87 -14.43
C TYR A 256 0.77 -9.56 -15.51
N ASP A 257 1.57 -8.80 -16.24
CA ASP A 257 2.59 -9.30 -17.14
C ASP A 257 3.82 -9.86 -16.37
N SER A 258 4.83 -10.34 -17.12
CA SER A 258 6.07 -10.88 -16.57
C SER A 258 6.86 -9.88 -15.71
N LYS A 259 6.63 -8.57 -15.88
CA LYS A 259 7.30 -7.49 -15.13
C LYS A 259 6.49 -7.02 -13.92
N GLY A 260 5.27 -7.52 -13.76
CA GLY A 260 4.37 -7.15 -12.66
C GLY A 260 3.50 -5.94 -12.95
N PHE A 261 3.32 -5.56 -14.21
CA PHE A 261 2.44 -4.46 -14.64
C PHE A 261 1.12 -4.99 -15.20
N MET A 262 0.04 -4.21 -15.05
CA MET A 262 -1.22 -4.46 -15.73
C MET A 262 -1.08 -4.13 -17.21
N VAL A 263 -1.58 -4.98 -18.08
CA VAL A 263 -1.56 -4.73 -19.54
C VAL A 263 -2.91 -4.20 -19.98
N LYS A 264 -2.90 -3.00 -20.59
CA LYS A 264 -4.11 -2.36 -21.09
C LYS A 264 -4.88 -3.28 -22.03
N ASN A 265 -6.19 -3.33 -21.84
CA ASN A 265 -7.10 -4.12 -22.67
C ASN A 265 -8.41 -3.36 -22.93
N ASP A 266 -9.13 -3.76 -23.98
CA ASP A 266 -10.35 -3.07 -24.45
C ASP A 266 -11.51 -3.05 -23.45
N ARG A 267 -11.42 -3.88 -22.40
CA ARG A 267 -12.48 -3.99 -21.38
C ARG A 267 -12.17 -3.19 -20.11
N ASP A 268 -10.96 -2.64 -19.98
CA ASP A 268 -10.43 -2.01 -18.75
C ASP A 268 -10.63 -2.88 -17.50
N ILE A 269 -10.52 -4.23 -17.65
CA ILE A 269 -10.67 -5.20 -16.57
C ILE A 269 -9.33 -5.91 -16.33
N TYR A 270 -8.81 -5.80 -15.12
CA TYR A 270 -7.52 -6.34 -14.71
C TYR A 270 -7.61 -7.23 -13.47
N ALA A 271 -8.75 -7.16 -12.78
CA ALA A 271 -8.98 -7.87 -11.54
C ALA A 271 -10.45 -8.27 -11.38
N PHE A 272 -10.67 -9.32 -10.60
CA PHE A 272 -11.98 -9.66 -10.05
C PHE A 272 -11.86 -9.88 -8.54
N ASN A 273 -12.94 -9.53 -7.83
CA ASN A 273 -13.08 -9.72 -6.40
C ASN A 273 -14.47 -10.28 -6.06
N ASN A 274 -14.69 -10.71 -4.81
CA ASN A 274 -15.97 -11.29 -4.40
C ASN A 274 -17.16 -10.31 -4.42
N ILE A 275 -16.90 -9.01 -4.59
CA ILE A 275 -17.94 -7.97 -4.65
C ILE A 275 -18.39 -7.74 -6.10
N THR A 276 -17.42 -7.62 -7.03
CA THR A 276 -17.68 -7.27 -8.45
C THR A 276 -17.82 -8.47 -9.37
N ALA A 277 -17.32 -9.64 -8.98
CA ALA A 277 -17.40 -10.84 -9.80
C ALA A 277 -18.82 -11.41 -9.84
N LYS A 278 -19.21 -11.93 -11.01
CA LYS A 278 -20.46 -12.66 -11.17
C LYS A 278 -20.37 -14.00 -10.45
N LYS A 279 -21.36 -14.27 -9.61
CA LYS A 279 -21.49 -15.52 -8.84
C LYS A 279 -22.34 -16.52 -9.60
N SER A 280 -21.99 -17.81 -9.48
CA SER A 280 -22.82 -18.94 -9.90
C SER A 280 -24.01 -19.13 -8.96
N ALA A 281 -24.98 -19.95 -9.35
CA ALA A 281 -26.19 -20.22 -8.56
C ALA A 281 -25.89 -20.82 -7.17
N ASP A 282 -24.79 -21.54 -7.02
CA ASP A 282 -24.33 -22.11 -5.75
C ASP A 282 -23.48 -21.16 -4.91
N GLY A 283 -23.30 -19.91 -5.36
CA GLY A 283 -22.50 -18.88 -4.72
C GLY A 283 -21.00 -18.93 -5.04
N SER A 284 -20.52 -19.89 -5.83
CA SER A 284 -19.13 -19.94 -6.27
C SER A 284 -18.81 -18.83 -7.29
N ILE A 285 -17.53 -18.45 -7.37
CA ILE A 285 -17.01 -17.53 -8.37
C ILE A 285 -15.98 -18.28 -9.19
N THR A 286 -16.16 -18.28 -10.53
CA THR A 286 -15.17 -18.79 -11.46
C THR A 286 -14.56 -17.63 -12.24
N ILE A 287 -13.24 -17.48 -12.18
CA ILE A 287 -12.46 -16.55 -12.97
C ILE A 287 -11.87 -17.30 -14.16
N HIS A 288 -12.03 -16.75 -15.36
CA HIS A 288 -11.49 -17.29 -16.60
C HIS A 288 -10.25 -16.50 -17.01
N PHE A 289 -9.10 -17.15 -17.03
CA PHE A 289 -7.86 -16.60 -17.55
C PHE A 289 -7.70 -17.04 -19.00
N GLY A 290 -7.93 -16.14 -19.94
CA GLY A 290 -7.95 -16.48 -21.38
C GLY A 290 -9.16 -17.32 -21.80
N GLY A 291 -9.10 -17.93 -22.98
CA GLY A 291 -10.19 -18.70 -23.57
C GLY A 291 -11.26 -17.82 -24.20
N ASP A 292 -12.54 -18.13 -23.94
CA ASP A 292 -13.66 -17.36 -24.52
C ASP A 292 -13.77 -15.97 -23.87
N PRO A 293 -13.54 -14.88 -24.61
CA PRO A 293 -13.64 -13.54 -24.06
C PRO A 293 -15.09 -13.14 -23.68
N LYS A 294 -16.11 -13.93 -24.03
CA LYS A 294 -17.50 -13.69 -23.61
C LYS A 294 -17.83 -14.37 -22.28
N ALA A 295 -16.91 -15.19 -21.74
CA ALA A 295 -17.12 -15.81 -20.44
C ALA A 295 -17.27 -14.77 -19.33
N ASP A 296 -18.07 -15.09 -18.31
CA ASP A 296 -18.17 -14.29 -17.10
C ASP A 296 -16.80 -14.25 -16.39
N ASN A 297 -16.49 -13.12 -15.74
CA ASN A 297 -15.25 -12.92 -14.99
C ASN A 297 -13.98 -13.25 -15.82
N TYR A 298 -13.95 -12.84 -17.09
CA TYR A 298 -12.84 -13.08 -18.01
C TYR A 298 -11.69 -12.09 -17.78
N LEU A 299 -10.46 -12.60 -17.66
CA LEU A 299 -9.21 -11.85 -17.65
C LEU A 299 -8.38 -12.19 -18.90
N SER A 300 -7.94 -11.16 -19.62
CA SER A 300 -7.14 -11.29 -20.84
C SER A 300 -5.69 -11.63 -20.46
N ILE A 301 -5.23 -12.83 -20.81
CA ILE A 301 -3.86 -13.28 -20.55
C ILE A 301 -2.89 -12.88 -21.69
N MET A 302 -1.60 -12.81 -21.36
CA MET A 302 -0.50 -12.55 -22.28
C MET A 302 0.69 -13.47 -21.94
N GLU A 303 1.69 -13.56 -22.80
CA GLU A 303 2.90 -14.32 -22.51
C GLU A 303 3.58 -13.82 -21.23
N GLY A 304 3.97 -14.73 -20.36
CA GLY A 304 4.62 -14.44 -19.09
C GLY A 304 3.67 -13.96 -17.99
N TRP A 305 2.33 -14.06 -18.19
CA TRP A 305 1.37 -13.61 -17.21
C TRP A 305 1.51 -14.32 -15.85
N ASN A 306 1.15 -13.60 -14.83
CA ASN A 306 1.06 -14.07 -13.47
C ASN A 306 -0.04 -13.30 -12.75
N TYR A 307 -0.38 -13.69 -11.53
CA TYR A 307 -1.42 -13.02 -10.77
C TYR A 307 -1.11 -12.96 -9.28
N ILE A 308 -1.78 -12.03 -8.61
CA ILE A 308 -1.79 -11.94 -7.14
C ILE A 308 -3.21 -12.17 -6.65
N VAL A 309 -3.32 -13.03 -5.63
CA VAL A 309 -4.49 -13.07 -4.77
C VAL A 309 -4.25 -12.17 -3.57
N ARG A 310 -5.20 -11.29 -3.27
CA ARG A 310 -5.21 -10.46 -2.05
C ARG A 310 -6.36 -10.88 -1.17
N LEU A 311 -6.07 -11.16 0.10
CA LEU A 311 -7.02 -11.62 1.10
C LEU A 311 -7.04 -10.57 2.22
N TYR A 312 -8.06 -9.71 2.26
CA TYR A 312 -8.18 -8.62 3.24
C TYR A 312 -9.00 -9.07 4.44
N GLN A 313 -8.52 -8.77 5.65
CA GLN A 313 -9.03 -9.29 6.93
C GLN A 313 -9.15 -10.82 6.90
N PRO A 314 -8.05 -11.54 6.62
CA PRO A 314 -8.07 -12.98 6.56
C PRO A 314 -8.38 -13.56 7.93
N LYS A 315 -9.23 -14.62 7.96
CA LYS A 315 -9.49 -15.36 9.17
C LYS A 315 -8.32 -16.27 9.55
N LYS A 316 -8.37 -16.79 10.76
CA LYS A 316 -7.30 -17.61 11.34
C LYS A 316 -6.89 -18.77 10.41
N GLU A 317 -7.83 -19.39 9.72
CA GLU A 317 -7.60 -20.53 8.85
C GLU A 317 -6.71 -20.18 7.63
N ILE A 318 -6.74 -18.95 7.17
CA ILE A 318 -5.80 -18.44 6.15
C ILE A 318 -4.46 -18.14 6.78
N ILE A 319 -4.45 -17.45 7.93
CA ILE A 319 -3.22 -17.00 8.61
C ILE A 319 -2.34 -18.19 9.04
N ASP A 320 -2.94 -19.27 9.53
CA ASP A 320 -2.23 -20.48 9.95
C ASP A 320 -2.02 -21.52 8.84
N GLY A 321 -2.54 -21.22 7.61
CA GLY A 321 -2.35 -22.04 6.42
C GLY A 321 -3.18 -23.33 6.37
N THR A 322 -4.15 -23.51 7.27
CA THR A 322 -5.07 -24.66 7.25
C THR A 322 -6.09 -24.56 6.12
N TRP A 323 -6.40 -23.35 5.67
CA TRP A 323 -7.14 -23.09 4.43
C TRP A 323 -6.22 -22.46 3.40
N LYS A 324 -6.28 -22.95 2.17
CA LYS A 324 -5.46 -22.43 1.05
C LYS A 324 -6.35 -21.97 -0.09
N PHE A 325 -6.04 -20.82 -0.65
CA PHE A 325 -6.69 -20.36 -1.86
C PHE A 325 -6.43 -21.34 -3.01
N PRO A 326 -7.47 -21.76 -3.78
CA PRO A 326 -7.32 -22.76 -4.83
C PRO A 326 -6.41 -22.28 -5.96
N ALA A 327 -5.66 -23.21 -6.55
CA ALA A 327 -4.90 -22.96 -7.76
C ALA A 327 -5.80 -23.03 -9.01
N PRO A 328 -5.46 -22.31 -10.08
CA PRO A 328 -6.18 -22.39 -11.35
C PRO A 328 -5.95 -23.77 -12.01
N LYS A 329 -6.93 -24.20 -12.79
CA LYS A 329 -6.88 -25.45 -13.56
C LYS A 329 -6.86 -25.13 -15.05
N GLU A 330 -5.95 -25.79 -15.80
CA GLU A 330 -5.93 -25.72 -17.26
C GLU A 330 -7.26 -26.19 -17.85
N VAL A 331 -7.80 -25.44 -18.79
CA VAL A 331 -8.97 -25.84 -19.58
C VAL A 331 -8.47 -26.67 -20.76
N LYS A 332 -8.92 -27.91 -20.81
CA LYS A 332 -8.56 -28.87 -21.90
C LYS A 332 -9.47 -28.68 -23.11
#